data_f82fe128e619ed46183745aeadc14ccc
#
_entry.id   f82fe128e619ed46183745aeadc14ccc
#
_cell.length_a   1.000
_cell.length_b   1.000
_cell.length_c   1.000
_cell.angle_alpha   90.00
_cell.angle_beta   90.00
_cell.angle_gamma   90.00
#
_symmetry.space_group_name_H-M   'P 1'
#
loop_
_entity.id
_entity.type
_entity.pdbx_description
1 polymer ?
#
loop_
_entity_poly.entity_id
_entity_poly.type
_entity_poly.pdbx_seq_one_letter_code
_entity_poly.pdbx_strand_id
1 'polypeptide(L)'
;FAEKCDYDKMPLFVRLGALIPLAYDAKNTKEQKWDRLAFDYYPDKEAFDADSLYEDDGETTAYQNGAYRISPYKACYDEQEKCYIICFEHSEGDFSGDRFVTEREITLRFHRICKEKVFSVTLNGEEIEYKTFARDRAVFPFAAEGGARDSEVIIVRFRTNVSEENKIKFFMSK
;
A
#
# COMPACT_ATOMS: atom_id res chain seq x y z
N PHE A 1 -9.36 -12.94 22.21
CA PHE A 1 -10.01 -13.20 20.93
C PHE A 1 -9.76 -14.66 20.54
N ALA A 2 -10.79 -15.43 20.23
CA ALA A 2 -10.71 -16.82 19.80
C ALA A 2 -11.55 -16.98 18.52
N GLU A 3 -10.92 -17.42 17.44
CA GLU A 3 -11.57 -17.70 16.16
C GLU A 3 -11.49 -19.20 15.88
N LYS A 4 -12.62 -19.79 15.47
CA LYS A 4 -12.65 -21.20 15.10
C LYS A 4 -12.12 -21.34 13.67
N CYS A 5 -10.99 -22.04 13.53
CA CYS A 5 -10.39 -22.36 12.26
C CYS A 5 -10.63 -23.84 11.90
N ASP A 6 -11.25 -24.08 10.77
CA ASP A 6 -11.27 -25.36 10.12
C ASP A 6 -10.02 -25.51 9.20
N TYR A 7 -9.71 -26.71 8.72
CA TYR A 7 -8.50 -26.97 7.94
C TYR A 7 -8.42 -26.22 6.61
N ASP A 8 -9.52 -25.71 6.11
CA ASP A 8 -9.66 -24.93 4.88
C ASP A 8 -9.62 -23.40 5.12
N LYS A 9 -9.44 -22.97 6.37
CA LYS A 9 -9.46 -21.56 6.76
C LYS A 9 -8.13 -21.13 7.39
N MET A 10 -7.57 -20.08 6.85
CA MET A 10 -6.41 -19.40 7.43
C MET A 10 -6.84 -17.98 7.85
N PRO A 11 -7.03 -17.72 9.16
CA PRO A 11 -7.35 -16.37 9.62
C PRO A 11 -6.16 -15.45 9.44
N LEU A 12 -6.39 -14.30 8.83
CA LEU A 12 -5.43 -13.23 8.69
C LEU A 12 -5.90 -12.02 9.47
N PHE A 13 -5.04 -11.49 10.30
CA PHE A 13 -5.28 -10.29 11.10
C PHE A 13 -4.36 -9.18 10.61
N VAL A 14 -4.94 -8.02 10.37
CA VAL A 14 -4.20 -6.82 10.00
C VAL A 14 -4.29 -5.82 11.13
N ARG A 15 -3.16 -5.25 11.53
CA ARG A 15 -3.09 -4.17 12.51
C ARG A 15 -3.70 -2.89 11.90
N LEU A 16 -4.49 -2.18 12.67
CA LEU A 16 -4.92 -0.83 12.29
C LEU A 16 -3.70 0.09 12.15
N GLY A 17 -3.77 0.99 11.19
CA GLY A 17 -2.67 1.85 10.79
C GLY A 17 -1.69 1.22 9.82
N ALA A 18 -1.75 -0.08 9.53
CA ALA A 18 -0.80 -0.77 8.67
C ALA A 18 -0.92 -0.35 7.20
N LEU A 19 0.22 -0.14 6.55
CA LEU A 19 0.38 0.06 5.12
C LEU A 19 1.14 -1.14 4.53
N ILE A 20 0.44 -2.03 3.82
CA ILE A 20 0.95 -3.34 3.42
C ILE A 20 1.24 -3.35 1.92
N PRO A 21 2.51 -3.53 1.49
CA PRO A 21 2.85 -3.70 0.09
C PRO A 21 2.43 -5.07 -0.44
N LEU A 22 1.95 -5.11 -1.66
CA LEU A 22 1.49 -6.30 -2.34
C LEU A 22 2.02 -6.33 -3.77
N ALA A 23 2.59 -7.46 -4.16
CA ALA A 23 2.93 -7.73 -5.55
C ALA A 23 1.70 -8.24 -6.32
N TYR A 24 1.68 -8.02 -7.63
CA TYR A 24 0.68 -8.66 -8.50
C TYR A 24 1.04 -10.11 -8.77
N ASP A 25 0.06 -10.90 -9.16
CA ASP A 25 0.23 -12.32 -9.44
C ASP A 25 1.27 -12.57 -10.55
N ALA A 26 2.16 -13.51 -10.28
CA ALA A 26 3.09 -14.05 -11.25
C ALA A 26 3.19 -15.56 -11.05
N LYS A 27 3.54 -16.31 -12.10
CA LYS A 27 3.65 -17.77 -12.02
C LYS A 27 4.80 -18.21 -11.10
N ASN A 28 5.84 -17.40 -11.05
CA ASN A 28 7.01 -17.63 -10.21
C ASN A 28 7.77 -16.30 -10.00
N THR A 29 8.75 -16.28 -9.11
CA THR A 29 9.52 -15.08 -8.76
C THR A 29 10.37 -14.53 -9.91
N LYS A 30 10.71 -15.35 -10.91
CA LYS A 30 11.47 -14.89 -12.09
C LYS A 30 10.62 -14.09 -13.06
N GLU A 31 9.32 -14.43 -13.15
CA GLU A 31 8.35 -13.72 -13.99
C GLU A 31 7.72 -12.51 -13.31
N GLN A 32 7.98 -12.35 -11.98
CA GLN A 32 7.48 -11.22 -11.22
C GLN A 32 8.03 -9.91 -11.76
N LYS A 33 7.12 -9.02 -12.16
CA LYS A 33 7.44 -7.65 -12.53
C LYS A 33 7.21 -6.71 -11.38
N TRP A 34 8.16 -5.86 -11.12
CA TRP A 34 8.13 -4.89 -10.03
C TRP A 34 7.73 -3.48 -10.48
N ASP A 35 7.33 -3.35 -11.75
CA ASP A 35 6.82 -2.12 -12.36
C ASP A 35 5.42 -1.74 -11.87
N ARG A 36 4.72 -2.66 -11.19
CA ARG A 36 3.41 -2.41 -10.57
C ARG A 36 3.37 -2.99 -9.17
N LEU A 37 2.96 -2.17 -8.22
CA LEU A 37 2.71 -2.59 -6.84
C LEU A 37 1.35 -2.10 -6.36
N ALA A 38 0.75 -2.83 -5.44
CA ALA A 38 -0.38 -2.35 -4.68
C ALA A 38 0.02 -2.13 -3.22
N PHE A 39 -0.65 -1.20 -2.56
CA PHE A 39 -0.52 -0.97 -1.13
C PHE A 39 -1.91 -0.96 -0.51
N ASP A 40 -2.13 -1.79 0.50
CA ASP A 40 -3.33 -1.80 1.30
C ASP A 40 -3.11 -0.99 2.57
N TYR A 41 -3.85 0.10 2.73
CA TYR A 41 -3.80 0.92 3.93
C TYR A 41 -5.06 0.75 4.77
N TYR A 42 -4.87 0.41 6.04
CA TYR A 42 -5.93 0.23 7.05
C TYR A 42 -5.87 1.39 8.04
N PRO A 43 -6.53 2.52 7.77
CA PRO A 43 -6.30 3.78 8.44
C PRO A 43 -6.67 3.73 9.92
N ASP A 44 -5.84 4.40 10.73
CA ASP A 44 -6.08 4.69 12.13
C ASP A 44 -5.49 6.05 12.48
N LYS A 45 -6.19 6.84 13.31
CA LYS A 45 -5.76 8.21 13.65
C LYS A 45 -4.60 8.25 14.65
N GLU A 46 -4.48 7.24 15.47
CA GLU A 46 -3.47 7.16 16.53
C GLU A 46 -2.23 6.35 16.08
N ALA A 47 -2.32 5.66 14.94
CA ALA A 47 -1.25 4.81 14.46
C ALA A 47 -0.34 5.54 13.47
N PHE A 48 0.91 5.21 13.58
CA PHE A 48 1.95 5.53 12.60
C PHE A 48 2.53 4.22 12.05
N ASP A 49 2.72 4.16 10.75
CA ASP A 49 3.39 3.04 10.08
C ASP A 49 4.54 3.55 9.22
N ALA A 50 5.68 2.87 9.29
CA ALA A 50 6.83 3.17 8.45
C ALA A 50 7.61 1.88 8.24
N ASP A 51 7.94 1.61 6.98
CA ASP A 51 8.71 0.45 6.56
C ASP A 51 9.38 0.75 5.21
N SER A 52 10.01 -0.22 4.60
CA SER A 52 10.67 -0.06 3.31
C SER A 52 10.55 -1.31 2.45
N LEU A 53 10.55 -1.10 1.15
CA LEU A 53 10.76 -2.17 0.17
C LEU A 53 12.25 -2.35 -0.04
N TYR A 54 12.71 -3.58 0.07
CA TYR A 54 14.05 -3.99 -0.31
C TYR A 54 13.99 -4.67 -1.68
N GLU A 55 14.87 -4.28 -2.59
CA GLU A 55 14.94 -4.83 -3.95
C GLU A 55 16.40 -5.07 -4.34
N ASP A 56 16.68 -6.25 -4.88
CA ASP A 56 17.94 -6.64 -5.51
C ASP A 56 17.69 -7.52 -6.72
N ASP A 57 18.72 -8.09 -7.33
CA ASP A 57 18.57 -8.97 -8.49
C ASP A 57 17.93 -10.33 -8.15
N GLY A 58 17.88 -10.71 -6.87
CA GLY A 58 17.32 -11.96 -6.36
C GLY A 58 18.07 -13.22 -6.81
N GLU A 59 19.27 -13.10 -7.37
CA GLU A 59 20.05 -14.20 -7.93
C GLU A 59 21.50 -14.23 -7.47
N THR A 60 22.14 -13.06 -7.33
CA THR A 60 23.56 -12.97 -6.97
C THR A 60 23.76 -12.43 -5.54
N THR A 61 25.02 -12.40 -5.12
CA THR A 61 25.43 -11.77 -3.87
C THR A 61 25.87 -10.32 -4.04
N ALA A 62 25.56 -9.71 -5.16
CA ALA A 62 25.95 -8.34 -5.49
C ALA A 62 25.42 -7.29 -4.47
N TYR A 63 24.30 -7.60 -3.80
CA TYR A 63 23.76 -6.81 -2.69
C TYR A 63 24.77 -6.58 -1.57
N GLN A 64 25.71 -7.50 -1.32
CA GLN A 64 26.77 -7.33 -0.33
C GLN A 64 27.75 -6.20 -0.69
N ASN A 65 27.78 -5.82 -1.96
CA ASN A 65 28.59 -4.72 -2.50
C ASN A 65 27.74 -3.48 -2.85
N GLY A 66 26.53 -3.37 -2.30
CA GLY A 66 25.66 -2.20 -2.47
C GLY A 66 24.70 -2.27 -3.65
N ALA A 67 24.67 -3.37 -4.41
CA ALA A 67 23.73 -3.55 -5.53
C ALA A 67 22.32 -3.91 -5.04
N TYR A 68 21.71 -3.01 -4.28
CA TYR A 68 20.33 -3.09 -3.79
C TYR A 68 19.67 -1.72 -3.80
N ARG A 69 18.37 -1.70 -3.64
CA ARG A 69 17.57 -0.49 -3.45
C ARG A 69 16.66 -0.64 -2.24
N ILE A 70 16.58 0.42 -1.44
CA ILE A 70 15.62 0.56 -0.36
C ILE A 70 14.67 1.70 -0.72
N SER A 71 13.38 1.43 -0.71
CA SER A 71 12.32 2.40 -1.01
C SER A 71 11.44 2.56 0.23
N PRO A 72 11.70 3.58 1.08
CA PRO A 72 10.94 3.78 2.30
C PRO A 72 9.51 4.27 2.00
N TYR A 73 8.57 3.89 2.85
CA TYR A 73 7.21 4.40 2.82
C TYR A 73 6.67 4.56 4.24
N LYS A 74 5.71 5.45 4.41
CA LYS A 74 5.07 5.70 5.70
C LYS A 74 3.63 6.14 5.57
N ALA A 75 2.86 5.95 6.64
CA ALA A 75 1.48 6.40 6.74
C ALA A 75 1.20 6.95 8.14
N CYS A 76 0.44 8.04 8.19
CA CYS A 76 0.00 8.68 9.43
C CYS A 76 -1.29 9.48 9.23
N TYR A 77 -1.85 9.97 10.32
CA TYR A 77 -2.93 10.94 10.32
C TYR A 77 -2.43 12.32 10.75
N ASP A 78 -2.86 13.36 10.05
CA ASP A 78 -2.60 14.75 10.39
C ASP A 78 -3.85 15.37 11.01
N GLU A 79 -3.77 15.69 12.29
CA GLU A 79 -4.87 16.28 13.06
C GLU A 79 -5.19 17.72 12.63
N GLN A 80 -4.21 18.46 12.14
CA GLN A 80 -4.39 19.86 11.72
C GLN A 80 -5.13 19.93 10.38
N GLU A 81 -4.66 19.16 9.41
CA GLU A 81 -5.27 19.09 8.08
C GLU A 81 -6.47 18.13 8.03
N LYS A 82 -6.66 17.29 9.03
CA LYS A 82 -7.71 16.24 9.12
C LYS A 82 -7.67 15.29 7.93
N CYS A 83 -6.49 14.81 7.61
CA CYS A 83 -6.27 13.89 6.51
C CYS A 83 -5.33 12.76 6.89
N TYR A 84 -5.51 11.62 6.23
CA TYR A 84 -4.51 10.55 6.24
C TYR A 84 -3.46 10.85 5.17
N ILE A 85 -2.20 10.69 5.53
CA ILE A 85 -1.05 10.96 4.68
C ILE A 85 -0.31 9.65 4.44
N ILE A 86 -0.09 9.32 3.18
CA ILE A 86 0.81 8.25 2.77
C ILE A 86 1.94 8.87 1.97
N CYS A 87 3.19 8.59 2.38
CA CYS A 87 4.39 9.05 1.69
C CYS A 87 5.14 7.83 1.16
N PHE A 88 5.54 7.90 -0.11
CA PHE A 88 6.58 7.08 -0.70
C PHE A 88 7.81 7.97 -0.81
N GLU A 89 8.87 7.64 -0.08
CA GLU A 89 10.05 8.49 0.01
C GLU A 89 11.04 8.16 -1.11
N HIS A 90 12.03 9.02 -1.26
CA HIS A 90 13.13 8.80 -2.20
C HIS A 90 13.81 7.47 -1.94
N SER A 91 13.99 6.68 -3.01
CA SER A 91 14.70 5.41 -2.90
C SER A 91 16.20 5.61 -2.82
N GLU A 92 16.86 4.79 -2.02
CA GLU A 92 18.31 4.78 -1.82
C GLU A 92 18.91 3.48 -2.32
N GLY A 93 20.19 3.52 -2.73
CA GLY A 93 20.97 2.39 -3.18
C GLY A 93 21.23 2.39 -4.69
N ASP A 94 22.15 1.52 -5.12
CA ASP A 94 22.68 1.46 -6.48
C ASP A 94 22.30 0.13 -7.15
N PHE A 95 21.01 -0.19 -7.13
CA PHE A 95 20.50 -1.37 -7.81
C PHE A 95 20.33 -1.11 -9.30
N SER A 96 21.01 -1.91 -10.10
CA SER A 96 20.88 -1.91 -11.57
C SER A 96 20.79 -3.35 -12.07
N GLY A 97 20.12 -3.59 -13.19
CA GLY A 97 19.95 -4.90 -13.79
C GLY A 97 18.58 -5.08 -14.44
N ASP A 98 18.31 -6.27 -14.93
CA ASP A 98 17.09 -6.58 -15.70
C ASP A 98 15.78 -6.44 -14.88
N ARG A 99 15.88 -6.50 -13.56
CA ARG A 99 14.74 -6.30 -12.64
C ARG A 99 14.59 -4.88 -12.15
N PHE A 100 15.54 -4.01 -12.50
CA PHE A 100 15.49 -2.61 -12.13
C PHE A 100 14.34 -1.89 -12.84
N VAL A 101 13.55 -1.17 -12.07
CA VAL A 101 12.49 -0.30 -12.59
C VAL A 101 12.77 1.13 -12.15
N THR A 102 12.67 2.07 -13.07
CA THR A 102 12.77 3.50 -12.82
C THR A 102 11.39 4.12 -12.58
N GLU A 103 10.39 3.58 -13.26
CA GLU A 103 9.00 4.02 -13.11
C GLU A 103 8.14 2.87 -12.59
N ARG A 104 7.19 3.20 -11.73
CA ARG A 104 6.29 2.24 -11.11
C ARG A 104 4.86 2.76 -11.10
N GLU A 105 3.92 1.89 -11.42
CA GLU A 105 2.50 2.13 -11.17
C GLU A 105 2.16 1.68 -9.76
N ILE A 106 1.67 2.59 -8.96
CA ILE A 106 1.17 2.32 -7.60
C ILE A 106 -0.35 2.29 -7.62
N THR A 107 -0.92 1.20 -7.09
CA THR A 107 -2.33 1.12 -6.76
C THR A 107 -2.48 1.18 -5.24
N LEU A 108 -2.92 2.31 -4.72
CA LEU A 108 -3.17 2.47 -3.30
C LEU A 108 -4.63 2.17 -3.01
N ARG A 109 -4.88 1.23 -2.10
CA ARG A 109 -6.21 0.81 -1.64
C ARG A 109 -6.39 1.25 -0.19
N PHE A 110 -7.17 2.29 0.01
CA PHE A 110 -7.52 2.81 1.32
C PHE A 110 -8.77 2.09 1.82
N HIS A 111 -8.62 1.26 2.85
CA HIS A 111 -9.69 0.47 3.44
C HIS A 111 -10.43 1.30 4.49
N ARG A 112 -11.49 1.99 4.08
CA ARG A 112 -12.30 2.79 5.00
C ARG A 112 -12.96 1.90 6.06
N ILE A 113 -12.56 2.08 7.30
CA ILE A 113 -13.08 1.33 8.45
C ILE A 113 -13.99 2.21 9.32
N CYS A 114 -13.92 3.52 9.13
CA CYS A 114 -14.66 4.53 9.89
C CYS A 114 -15.91 5.02 9.13
N LYS A 115 -16.81 5.72 9.85
CA LYS A 115 -18.00 6.33 9.27
C LYS A 115 -17.71 7.60 8.46
N GLU A 116 -16.55 8.21 8.67
CA GLU A 116 -16.12 9.40 7.95
C GLU A 116 -15.91 9.07 6.46
N LYS A 117 -16.32 9.98 5.58
CA LYS A 117 -16.15 9.80 4.14
C LYS A 117 -14.92 10.56 3.64
N VAL A 118 -14.19 9.97 2.72
CA VAL A 118 -13.19 10.71 1.94
C VAL A 118 -13.93 11.60 0.95
N PHE A 119 -13.61 12.88 0.93
CA PHE A 119 -14.22 13.83 0.00
C PHE A 119 -13.24 14.33 -1.07
N SER A 120 -11.95 14.27 -0.82
CA SER A 120 -10.91 14.64 -1.77
C SER A 120 -9.66 13.81 -1.54
N VAL A 121 -8.94 13.53 -2.62
CA VAL A 121 -7.62 12.89 -2.59
C VAL A 121 -6.66 13.73 -3.41
N THR A 122 -5.48 14.00 -2.86
CA THR A 122 -4.43 14.73 -3.57
C THR A 122 -3.16 13.91 -3.69
N LEU A 123 -2.44 14.10 -4.79
CA LEU A 123 -1.08 13.62 -5.02
C LEU A 123 -0.17 14.83 -5.19
N ASN A 124 0.81 14.97 -4.30
CA ASN A 124 1.76 16.10 -4.30
C ASN A 124 1.09 17.48 -4.30
N GLY A 125 -0.10 17.56 -3.68
CA GLY A 125 -0.89 18.79 -3.58
C GLY A 125 -1.90 19.02 -4.72
N GLU A 126 -1.87 18.21 -5.77
CA GLU A 126 -2.84 18.27 -6.87
C GLU A 126 -3.96 17.24 -6.66
N GLU A 127 -5.20 17.65 -6.91
CA GLU A 127 -6.34 16.74 -6.79
C GLU A 127 -6.30 15.66 -7.86
N ILE A 128 -6.53 14.41 -7.45
CA ILE A 128 -6.53 13.26 -8.36
C ILE A 128 -7.82 12.46 -8.27
N GLU A 129 -8.17 11.81 -9.36
CA GLU A 129 -9.32 10.92 -9.41
C GLU A 129 -9.14 9.68 -8.55
N TYR A 130 -10.21 9.28 -7.89
CA TYR A 130 -10.28 8.03 -7.15
C TYR A 130 -11.59 7.29 -7.43
N LYS A 131 -11.59 5.99 -7.18
CA LYS A 131 -12.78 5.14 -7.30
C LYS A 131 -13.12 4.56 -5.95
N THR A 132 -14.41 4.52 -5.65
CA THR A 132 -14.94 3.90 -4.43
C THR A 132 -15.64 2.61 -4.78
N PHE A 133 -15.29 1.54 -4.07
CA PHE A 133 -15.92 0.23 -4.23
C PHE A 133 -16.49 -0.21 -2.88
N ALA A 134 -17.70 -0.76 -2.91
CA ALA A 134 -18.17 -1.53 -1.77
C ALA A 134 -17.20 -2.71 -1.55
N ARG A 135 -16.90 -3.01 -0.30
CA ARG A 135 -16.05 -4.16 0.03
C ARG A 135 -16.80 -5.44 -0.29
N ASP A 136 -16.62 -5.94 -1.50
CA ASP A 136 -17.18 -7.22 -1.93
C ASP A 136 -16.21 -8.35 -1.58
N ARG A 137 -16.75 -9.44 -1.04
CA ARG A 137 -16.00 -10.67 -0.75
C ARG A 137 -15.33 -11.26 -1.97
N ALA A 138 -15.89 -11.03 -3.17
CA ALA A 138 -15.32 -11.55 -4.42
C ALA A 138 -14.01 -10.85 -4.83
N VAL A 139 -13.83 -9.57 -4.43
CA VAL A 139 -12.61 -8.79 -4.72
C VAL A 139 -11.55 -9.00 -3.63
N PHE A 140 -11.99 -9.34 -2.42
CA PHE A 140 -11.14 -9.58 -1.26
C PHE A 140 -11.54 -10.92 -0.63
N PRO A 141 -11.09 -12.06 -1.20
CA PRO A 141 -11.48 -13.39 -0.72
C PRO A 141 -11.10 -13.65 0.75
N PHE A 142 -10.24 -12.83 1.32
CA PHE A 142 -9.82 -12.89 2.72
C PHE A 142 -10.60 -11.94 3.66
N ALA A 143 -11.64 -11.26 3.19
CA ALA A 143 -12.45 -10.43 4.06
C ALA A 143 -13.21 -11.31 5.05
N ALA A 144 -12.83 -11.25 6.32
CA ALA A 144 -13.43 -12.03 7.40
C ALA A 144 -14.95 -11.83 7.48
N GLU A 145 -15.68 -12.90 7.77
CA GLU A 145 -17.06 -12.81 8.22
C GLU A 145 -17.09 -12.03 9.53
N GLY A 146 -17.72 -10.87 9.54
CA GLY A 146 -17.82 -9.99 10.72
C GLY A 146 -17.16 -8.63 10.59
N GLY A 147 -16.43 -8.35 9.50
CA GLY A 147 -15.99 -6.98 9.18
C GLY A 147 -17.20 -6.08 8.95
N ALA A 148 -17.11 -4.82 9.39
CA ALA A 148 -18.20 -3.84 9.31
C ALA A 148 -18.86 -3.88 7.93
N ARG A 149 -20.18 -4.08 7.92
CA ARG A 149 -20.99 -4.26 6.70
C ARG A 149 -20.97 -3.05 5.75
N ASP A 150 -20.46 -1.91 6.21
CA ASP A 150 -20.39 -0.63 5.51
C ASP A 150 -18.95 -0.22 5.15
N SER A 151 -18.02 -1.16 5.04
CA SER A 151 -16.65 -0.81 4.67
C SER A 151 -16.53 -0.63 3.15
N GLU A 152 -15.97 0.50 2.74
CA GLU A 152 -15.63 0.82 1.37
C GLU A 152 -14.12 0.78 1.18
N VAL A 153 -13.70 0.52 -0.06
CA VAL A 153 -12.31 0.64 -0.47
C VAL A 153 -12.19 1.77 -1.49
N ILE A 154 -11.33 2.71 -1.20
CA ILE A 154 -11.01 3.81 -2.12
C ILE A 154 -9.72 3.44 -2.83
N ILE A 155 -9.76 3.44 -4.15
CA ILE A 155 -8.63 3.08 -4.99
C ILE A 155 -8.13 4.30 -5.73
N VAL A 156 -6.85 4.57 -5.55
CA VAL A 156 -6.08 5.58 -6.27
C VAL A 156 -5.00 4.87 -7.09
N ARG A 157 -4.78 5.32 -8.32
CA ARG A 157 -3.70 4.83 -9.18
C ARG A 157 -2.90 5.99 -9.72
N PHE A 158 -1.59 5.87 -9.63
CA PHE A 158 -0.68 6.86 -10.17
C PHE A 158 0.64 6.20 -10.61
N ARG A 159 1.37 6.90 -11.46
CA ARG A 159 2.73 6.52 -11.84
C ARG A 159 3.71 7.43 -11.13
N THR A 160 4.82 6.86 -10.73
CA THR A 160 5.88 7.58 -10.07
C THR A 160 7.23 7.07 -10.54
N ASN A 161 8.21 7.98 -10.58
CA ASN A 161 9.61 7.60 -10.62
C ASN A 161 10.03 7.17 -9.21
N VAL A 162 10.72 6.05 -9.08
CA VAL A 162 11.16 5.49 -7.79
C VAL A 162 12.14 6.39 -7.05
N SER A 163 12.75 7.35 -7.76
CA SER A 163 13.66 8.35 -7.19
C SER A 163 12.95 9.61 -6.68
N GLU A 164 11.64 9.70 -6.80
CA GLU A 164 10.87 10.87 -6.41
C GLU A 164 10.04 10.59 -5.16
N GLU A 165 9.96 11.59 -4.27
CA GLU A 165 9.01 11.55 -3.17
C GLU A 165 7.60 11.78 -3.69
N ASN A 166 6.65 10.96 -3.21
CA ASN A 166 5.24 11.12 -3.52
C ASN A 166 4.42 11.13 -2.24
N LYS A 167 3.60 12.16 -2.09
CA LYS A 167 2.72 12.33 -0.93
C LYS A 167 1.26 12.31 -1.35
N ILE A 168 0.53 11.35 -0.84
CA ILE A 168 -0.90 11.19 -1.06
C ILE A 168 -1.64 11.60 0.22
N LYS A 169 -2.66 12.44 0.10
CA LYS A 169 -3.51 12.86 1.21
C LYS A 169 -4.97 12.48 0.92
N PHE A 170 -5.61 11.84 1.91
CA PHE A 170 -7.03 11.52 1.92
C PHE A 170 -7.73 12.42 2.92
N PHE A 171 -8.45 13.42 2.44
CA PHE A 171 -9.19 14.37 3.27
C PHE A 171 -10.53 13.80 3.68
N MET A 172 -10.81 13.84 4.98
CA MET A 172 -11.99 13.25 5.58
C MET A 172 -13.07 14.31 5.80
N SER A 173 -14.32 13.99 5.44
CA SER A 173 -15.47 14.82 5.82
C SER A 173 -15.72 14.74 7.33
N LYS A 174 -16.25 15.82 7.85
CA LYS A 174 -16.78 15.82 9.23
C LYS A 174 -18.03 14.96 9.35
#